data_ee7c6c47cf89e7fe6b6df9ae38d0de88
#
_entry.id   ee7c6c47cf89e7fe6b6df9ae38d0de88
#
_cell.length_a   1.000
_cell.length_b   1.000
_cell.length_c   1.000
_cell.angle_alpha   90.00
_cell.angle_beta   90.00
_cell.angle_gamma   90.00
#
_symmetry.space_group_name_H-M   'P 1'
#
loop_
_entity.id
_entity.type
_entity.pdbx_description
1 polymer ?
#
loop_
_entity_poly.entity_id
_entity_poly.type
_entity_poly.pdbx_seq_one_letter_code
_entity_poly.pdbx_strand_id
1 'polypeptide(L)'
;MLSINQLMKYLRNHHQISVKSNQAQSLRNIGYYHGYKGYRFIRTPNQRIPFSSLDEVIALNKFDMQLKALIYPKVMFIENALKSYVIEAVLQDSKSENLDVVFNKSITAYKSYAPGSQQYHKQYAKRMNLKGKINNALLRDYSNQKQTVNHFFDTDRPIPIWAVFESL
;
A
#
# COMPACT_ATOMS: atom_id res chain seq x y z
N MET A 1 -8.03 0.75 29.56
CA MET A 1 -7.15 -0.09 28.74
C MET A 1 -6.56 -1.19 29.64
N LEU A 2 -6.57 -2.45 29.22
CA LEU A 2 -6.04 -3.55 30.05
C LEU A 2 -4.50 -3.48 30.10
N SER A 3 -3.92 -3.68 31.29
CA SER A 3 -2.47 -3.84 31.45
C SER A 3 -2.01 -5.16 30.82
N ILE A 4 -0.70 -5.29 30.56
CA ILE A 4 -0.15 -6.51 29.96
C ILE A 4 -0.46 -7.77 30.82
N ASN A 5 -0.41 -7.63 32.14
CA ASN A 5 -0.75 -8.73 33.07
C ASN A 5 -2.24 -9.10 33.00
N GLN A 6 -3.11 -8.11 32.83
CA GLN A 6 -4.54 -8.36 32.61
C GLN A 6 -4.81 -9.02 31.28
N LEU A 7 -4.08 -8.63 30.22
CA LEU A 7 -4.17 -9.30 28.92
C LEU A 7 -3.69 -10.75 28.96
N MET A 8 -2.61 -11.04 29.70
CA MET A 8 -2.15 -12.42 29.90
C MET A 8 -3.19 -13.27 30.66
N LYS A 9 -3.81 -12.71 31.68
CA LYS A 9 -4.94 -13.38 32.38
C LYS A 9 -6.13 -13.59 31.47
N TYR A 10 -6.45 -12.61 30.65
CA TYR A 10 -7.53 -12.68 29.68
C TYR A 10 -7.30 -13.78 28.63
N LEU A 11 -6.07 -13.91 28.12
CA LEU A 11 -5.69 -14.99 27.20
C LEU A 11 -5.88 -16.38 27.83
N ARG A 12 -5.47 -16.55 29.09
CA ARG A 12 -5.64 -17.83 29.82
C ARG A 12 -7.12 -18.16 30.08
N ASN A 13 -7.87 -17.18 30.61
CA ASN A 13 -9.21 -17.42 31.12
C ASN A 13 -10.29 -17.45 30.03
N HIS A 14 -10.19 -16.54 29.04
CA HIS A 14 -11.22 -16.38 28.00
C HIS A 14 -10.85 -17.04 26.68
N HIS A 15 -9.57 -17.17 26.38
CA HIS A 15 -9.12 -17.79 25.15
C HIS A 15 -8.52 -19.18 25.36
N GLN A 16 -8.38 -19.62 26.60
CA GLN A 16 -7.82 -20.92 26.99
C GLN A 16 -6.42 -21.19 26.41
N ILE A 17 -5.61 -20.11 26.29
CA ILE A 17 -4.28 -20.17 25.73
C ILE A 17 -3.27 -20.20 26.87
N SER A 18 -2.38 -21.18 26.84
CA SER A 18 -1.28 -21.25 27.80
C SER A 18 -0.33 -20.05 27.60
N VAL A 19 -0.11 -19.27 28.64
CA VAL A 19 0.77 -18.11 28.66
C VAL A 19 1.68 -18.19 29.87
N LYS A 20 3.00 -18.23 29.64
CA LYS A 20 4.01 -18.24 30.71
C LYS A 20 4.23 -16.83 31.26
N SER A 21 4.59 -16.72 32.55
CA SER A 21 4.81 -15.41 33.19
C SER A 21 5.94 -14.60 32.58
N ASN A 22 6.96 -15.25 32.05
CA ASN A 22 8.08 -14.60 31.36
C ASN A 22 7.76 -14.11 29.94
N GLN A 23 6.56 -14.38 29.42
CA GLN A 23 6.15 -13.99 28.05
C GLN A 23 5.49 -12.60 27.98
N ALA A 24 5.46 -11.84 29.09
CA ALA A 24 4.87 -10.51 29.11
C ALA A 24 5.49 -9.57 28.06
N GLN A 25 6.83 -9.60 27.93
CA GLN A 25 7.52 -8.77 26.94
C GLN A 25 7.22 -9.22 25.50
N SER A 26 7.17 -10.52 25.26
CA SER A 26 6.78 -11.06 23.93
C SER A 26 5.38 -10.63 23.54
N LEU A 27 4.41 -10.74 24.46
CA LEU A 27 3.04 -10.28 24.20
C LEU A 27 2.97 -8.77 23.96
N ARG A 28 3.80 -7.98 24.65
CA ARG A 28 3.88 -6.52 24.42
C ARG A 28 4.43 -6.19 23.03
N ASN A 29 5.48 -6.89 22.58
CA ASN A 29 6.13 -6.65 21.30
C ASN A 29 5.24 -7.09 20.12
N ILE A 30 4.59 -8.25 20.24
CA ILE A 30 3.70 -8.77 19.20
C ILE A 30 2.37 -8.00 19.19
N GLY A 31 1.90 -7.60 20.37
CA GLY A 31 0.62 -6.93 20.54
C GLY A 31 -0.57 -7.91 20.59
N TYR A 32 -1.51 -7.63 21.48
CA TYR A 32 -2.73 -8.43 21.61
C TYR A 32 -3.64 -8.28 20.37
N TYR A 33 -3.84 -7.04 19.90
CA TYR A 33 -4.77 -6.76 18.80
C TYR A 33 -4.16 -7.07 17.42
N HIS A 34 -2.96 -6.58 17.13
CA HIS A 34 -2.31 -6.75 15.83
C HIS A 34 -1.67 -8.13 15.68
N GLY A 35 -1.05 -8.64 16.74
CA GLY A 35 -0.43 -9.96 16.71
C GLY A 35 -1.44 -11.07 16.99
N TYR A 36 -1.80 -11.32 18.27
CA TYR A 36 -2.64 -12.47 18.61
C TYR A 36 -3.98 -12.49 17.89
N LYS A 37 -4.76 -11.39 17.96
CA LYS A 37 -6.04 -11.34 17.24
C LYS A 37 -5.87 -11.34 15.72
N GLY A 38 -4.86 -10.63 15.19
CA GLY A 38 -4.57 -10.60 13.76
C GLY A 38 -4.28 -11.97 13.19
N TYR A 39 -3.42 -12.77 13.86
CA TYR A 39 -3.11 -14.13 13.42
C TYR A 39 -4.22 -15.14 13.65
N ARG A 40 -5.10 -14.91 14.65
CA ARG A 40 -6.18 -15.84 14.97
C ARG A 40 -7.22 -15.95 13.87
N PHE A 41 -7.47 -14.88 13.11
CA PHE A 41 -8.50 -14.84 12.07
C PHE A 41 -7.88 -14.89 10.67
N ILE A 42 -8.22 -15.93 9.89
CA ILE A 42 -7.69 -16.08 8.52
C ILE A 42 -8.56 -15.32 7.51
N ARG A 43 -9.86 -15.53 7.48
CA ARG A 43 -10.78 -14.92 6.51
C ARG A 43 -12.09 -14.44 7.11
N THR A 44 -12.68 -15.24 7.95
CA THR A 44 -13.99 -14.96 8.56
C THR A 44 -13.92 -15.14 10.07
N PRO A 45 -14.84 -14.53 10.83
CA PRO A 45 -14.91 -14.70 12.29
C PRO A 45 -15.00 -16.15 12.76
N ASN A 46 -15.49 -17.05 11.88
CA ASN A 46 -15.67 -18.47 12.19
C ASN A 46 -14.44 -19.33 11.85
N GLN A 47 -13.50 -18.80 11.07
CA GLN A 47 -12.26 -19.49 10.69
C GLN A 47 -11.12 -18.98 11.58
N ARG A 48 -10.97 -19.61 12.74
CA ARG A 48 -9.95 -19.25 13.73
C ARG A 48 -8.86 -20.30 13.76
N ILE A 49 -7.61 -19.85 13.80
CA ILE A 49 -6.49 -20.74 14.12
C ILE A 49 -6.60 -21.12 15.60
N PRO A 50 -6.66 -22.42 15.92
CA PRO A 50 -6.82 -22.90 17.30
C PRO A 50 -5.47 -22.90 18.03
N PHE A 51 -4.95 -21.71 18.37
CA PHE A 51 -3.74 -21.62 19.20
C PHE A 51 -4.00 -22.24 20.59
N SER A 52 -3.10 -23.09 21.04
CA SER A 52 -3.09 -23.68 22.38
C SER A 52 -2.16 -22.92 23.34
N SER A 53 -1.16 -22.26 22.80
CA SER A 53 -0.15 -21.53 23.58
C SER A 53 0.27 -20.21 22.93
N LEU A 54 0.80 -19.28 23.75
CA LEU A 54 1.42 -18.05 23.25
C LEU A 54 2.73 -18.36 22.50
N ASP A 55 3.39 -19.48 22.80
CA ASP A 55 4.58 -19.91 22.06
C ASP A 55 4.30 -20.12 20.57
N GLU A 56 3.12 -20.64 20.22
CA GLU A 56 2.70 -20.82 18.83
C GLU A 56 2.50 -19.45 18.12
N VAL A 57 1.90 -18.49 18.80
CA VAL A 57 1.73 -17.14 18.29
C VAL A 57 3.08 -16.46 18.07
N ILE A 58 4.02 -16.65 19.02
CA ILE A 58 5.39 -16.12 18.91
C ILE A 58 6.12 -16.75 17.72
N ALA A 59 5.99 -18.07 17.54
CA ALA A 59 6.60 -18.78 16.42
C ALA A 59 6.05 -18.30 15.08
N LEU A 60 4.72 -18.13 14.97
CA LEU A 60 4.08 -17.63 13.76
C LEU A 60 4.50 -16.18 13.45
N ASN A 61 4.54 -15.32 14.46
CA ASN A 61 5.04 -13.94 14.29
C ASN A 61 6.49 -13.91 13.80
N LYS A 62 7.35 -14.76 14.36
CA LYS A 62 8.75 -14.88 13.94
C LYS A 62 8.86 -15.34 12.49
N PHE A 63 8.08 -16.34 12.10
CA PHE A 63 8.00 -16.79 10.71
C PHE A 63 7.53 -15.69 9.77
N ASP A 64 6.45 -14.98 10.11
CA ASP A 64 5.90 -13.87 9.32
C ASP A 64 6.93 -12.75 9.12
N MET A 65 7.67 -12.39 10.19
CA MET A 65 8.72 -11.38 10.12
C MET A 65 9.90 -11.83 9.23
N GLN A 66 10.30 -13.11 9.30
CA GLN A 66 11.35 -13.66 8.45
C GLN A 66 10.90 -13.69 6.99
N LEU A 67 9.66 -14.10 6.73
CA LEU A 67 9.08 -14.12 5.39
C LEU A 67 9.01 -12.70 4.79
N LYS A 68 8.57 -11.73 5.57
CA LYS A 68 8.55 -10.31 5.17
C LYS A 68 9.96 -9.80 4.87
N ALA A 69 10.93 -10.10 5.72
CA ALA A 69 12.32 -9.69 5.49
C ALA A 69 12.91 -10.29 4.19
N LEU A 70 12.49 -11.48 3.80
CA LEU A 70 12.91 -12.11 2.55
C LEU A 70 12.22 -11.50 1.32
N ILE A 71 10.92 -11.21 1.42
CA ILE A 71 10.10 -10.79 0.28
C ILE A 71 10.18 -9.28 0.04
N TYR A 72 10.17 -8.48 1.11
CA TYR A 72 10.03 -7.01 1.02
C TYR A 72 11.08 -6.35 0.12
N PRO A 73 12.39 -6.67 0.23
CA PRO A 73 13.40 -6.08 -0.66
C PRO A 73 13.16 -6.42 -2.13
N LYS A 74 12.66 -7.62 -2.42
CA LYS A 74 12.35 -8.05 -3.80
C LYS A 74 11.16 -7.31 -4.37
N VAL A 75 10.11 -7.12 -3.57
CA VAL A 75 8.93 -6.34 -3.96
C VAL A 75 9.31 -4.89 -4.24
N MET A 76 10.10 -4.26 -3.37
CA MET A 76 10.59 -2.88 -3.57
C MET A 76 11.45 -2.75 -4.83
N PHE A 77 12.32 -3.74 -5.10
CA PHE A 77 13.12 -3.76 -6.32
C PHE A 77 12.23 -3.84 -7.58
N ILE A 78 11.25 -4.75 -7.58
CA ILE A 78 10.31 -4.92 -8.71
C ILE A 78 9.48 -3.64 -8.90
N GLU A 79 8.98 -3.04 -7.83
CA GLU A 79 8.23 -1.79 -7.87
C GLU A 79 9.04 -0.67 -8.54
N ASN A 80 10.29 -0.45 -8.10
CA ASN A 80 11.17 0.57 -8.68
C ASN A 80 11.50 0.27 -10.14
N ALA A 81 11.77 -0.99 -10.49
CA ALA A 81 12.02 -1.39 -11.87
C ALA A 81 10.80 -1.13 -12.77
N LEU A 82 9.60 -1.49 -12.31
CA LEU A 82 8.36 -1.23 -13.05
C LEU A 82 8.11 0.26 -13.24
N LYS A 83 8.31 1.08 -12.20
CA LYS A 83 8.21 2.54 -12.30
C LYS A 83 9.16 3.07 -13.38
N SER A 84 10.42 2.64 -13.38
CA SER A 84 11.43 3.07 -14.36
C SER A 84 11.03 2.67 -15.79
N TYR A 85 10.63 1.41 -16.02
CA TYR A 85 10.20 0.95 -17.33
C TYR A 85 8.96 1.69 -17.86
N VAL A 86 8.00 1.97 -16.98
CA VAL A 86 6.80 2.73 -17.38
C VAL A 86 7.15 4.17 -17.74
N ILE A 87 8.00 4.82 -16.94
CA ILE A 87 8.48 6.19 -17.24
C ILE A 87 9.18 6.20 -18.61
N GLU A 88 10.11 5.26 -18.84
CA GLU A 88 10.84 5.18 -20.11
C GLU A 88 9.89 5.00 -21.30
N ALA A 89 8.97 4.03 -21.21
CA ALA A 89 7.98 3.80 -22.27
C ALA A 89 7.12 5.04 -22.57
N VAL A 90 6.68 5.72 -21.51
CA VAL A 90 5.86 6.94 -21.63
C VAL A 90 6.66 8.10 -22.25
N LEU A 91 7.92 8.28 -21.85
CA LEU A 91 8.80 9.30 -22.44
C LEU A 91 9.13 9.02 -23.91
N GLN A 92 9.31 7.74 -24.26
CA GLN A 92 9.53 7.33 -25.64
C GLN A 92 8.30 7.60 -26.54
N ASP A 93 7.09 7.35 -26.02
CA ASP A 93 5.84 7.59 -26.75
C ASP A 93 5.50 9.07 -26.86
N SER A 94 5.53 9.80 -25.76
CA SER A 94 5.12 11.21 -25.70
C SER A 94 6.16 12.19 -26.23
N LYS A 95 7.44 11.81 -26.19
CA LYS A 95 8.60 12.71 -26.45
C LYS A 95 8.57 13.94 -25.55
N SER A 96 8.11 13.83 -24.30
CA SER A 96 7.96 14.92 -23.35
C SER A 96 7.96 14.43 -21.92
N GLU A 97 8.57 15.17 -21.03
CA GLU A 97 8.50 14.96 -19.58
C GLU A 97 7.25 15.61 -18.95
N ASN A 98 6.65 16.57 -19.62
CA ASN A 98 5.51 17.33 -19.10
C ASN A 98 4.29 16.43 -18.96
N LEU A 99 3.74 16.36 -17.75
CA LEU A 99 2.58 15.51 -17.40
C LEU A 99 1.38 15.74 -18.31
N ASP A 100 1.03 17.00 -18.60
CA ASP A 100 -0.13 17.32 -19.44
C ASP A 100 0.10 16.90 -20.90
N VAL A 101 1.31 17.06 -21.42
CA VAL A 101 1.67 16.60 -22.77
C VAL A 101 1.61 15.07 -22.85
N VAL A 102 2.20 14.37 -21.87
CA VAL A 102 2.15 12.91 -21.75
C VAL A 102 0.70 12.44 -21.69
N PHE A 103 -0.10 13.02 -20.79
CA PHE A 103 -1.49 12.65 -20.60
C PHE A 103 -2.32 12.81 -21.90
N ASN A 104 -2.08 13.86 -22.65
CA ASN A 104 -2.80 14.15 -23.87
C ASN A 104 -2.34 13.34 -25.09
N LYS A 105 -1.07 12.93 -25.13
CA LYS A 105 -0.52 12.14 -26.24
C LYS A 105 -0.66 10.63 -26.02
N SER A 106 -0.31 10.14 -24.81
CA SER A 106 -0.21 8.69 -24.56
C SER A 106 -1.52 8.08 -24.05
N ILE A 107 -2.36 8.84 -23.32
CA ILE A 107 -3.62 8.31 -22.76
C ILE A 107 -4.79 8.58 -23.72
N THR A 108 -4.75 7.98 -24.89
CA THR A 108 -5.68 8.26 -26.00
C THR A 108 -6.52 7.07 -26.45
N ALA A 109 -6.51 5.94 -25.71
CA ALA A 109 -7.22 4.71 -26.07
C ALA A 109 -8.73 4.92 -26.40
N TYR A 110 -9.37 5.92 -25.81
CA TYR A 110 -10.78 6.26 -26.10
C TYR A 110 -11.00 6.73 -27.54
N LYS A 111 -9.97 7.31 -28.20
CA LYS A 111 -10.04 7.79 -29.59
C LYS A 111 -10.16 6.67 -30.63
N SER A 112 -9.88 5.42 -30.24
CA SER A 112 -10.04 4.25 -31.13
C SER A 112 -11.50 3.82 -31.29
N TYR A 113 -12.43 4.46 -30.58
CA TYR A 113 -13.85 4.13 -30.63
C TYR A 113 -14.67 5.30 -31.21
N ALA A 114 -15.79 5.00 -31.82
CA ALA A 114 -16.69 6.02 -32.34
C ALA A 114 -17.16 6.96 -31.23
N PRO A 115 -17.07 8.30 -31.42
CA PRO A 115 -17.57 9.27 -30.45
C PRO A 115 -19.02 9.00 -30.05
N GLY A 116 -19.34 9.04 -28.75
CA GLY A 116 -20.68 8.75 -28.24
C GLY A 116 -21.00 7.26 -28.04
N SER A 117 -20.15 6.32 -28.50
CA SER A 117 -20.35 4.89 -28.25
C SER A 117 -20.14 4.55 -26.75
N GLN A 118 -20.75 3.46 -26.30
CA GLN A 118 -20.58 2.97 -24.92
C GLN A 118 -19.08 2.70 -24.60
N GLN A 119 -18.33 2.16 -25.57
CA GLN A 119 -16.90 1.90 -25.39
C GLN A 119 -16.09 3.18 -25.31
N TYR A 120 -16.41 4.20 -26.12
CA TYR A 120 -15.81 5.53 -26.01
C TYR A 120 -15.98 6.09 -24.60
N HIS A 121 -17.22 6.14 -24.11
CA HIS A 121 -17.50 6.65 -22.77
C HIS A 121 -16.79 5.86 -21.67
N LYS A 122 -16.76 4.52 -21.78
CA LYS A 122 -16.05 3.66 -20.82
C LYS A 122 -14.54 3.96 -20.77
N GLN A 123 -13.87 4.10 -21.92
CA GLN A 123 -12.43 4.40 -21.96
C GLN A 123 -12.15 5.85 -21.57
N TYR A 124 -13.00 6.78 -21.95
CA TYR A 124 -12.87 8.17 -21.50
C TYR A 124 -13.04 8.30 -19.98
N ALA A 125 -13.99 7.60 -19.38
CA ALA A 125 -14.14 7.56 -17.93
C ALA A 125 -12.90 7.01 -17.21
N LYS A 126 -12.26 5.96 -17.76
CA LYS A 126 -10.98 5.45 -17.21
C LYS A 126 -9.88 6.53 -17.26
N ARG A 127 -9.79 7.26 -18.37
CA ARG A 127 -8.86 8.39 -18.51
C ARG A 127 -9.10 9.45 -17.44
N MET A 128 -10.35 9.85 -17.23
CA MET A 128 -10.70 10.88 -16.23
C MET A 128 -10.44 10.40 -14.81
N ASN A 129 -10.73 9.12 -14.52
CA ASN A 129 -10.41 8.52 -13.23
C ASN A 129 -8.90 8.49 -12.96
N LEU A 130 -8.09 8.18 -13.98
CA LEU A 130 -6.63 8.23 -13.86
C LEU A 130 -6.17 9.67 -13.56
N LYS A 131 -6.69 10.67 -14.29
CA LYS A 131 -6.37 12.08 -14.05
C LYS A 131 -6.71 12.50 -12.62
N GLY A 132 -7.87 12.09 -12.11
CA GLY A 132 -8.29 12.34 -10.74
C GLY A 132 -7.35 11.72 -9.71
N LYS A 133 -6.92 10.47 -9.92
CA LYS A 133 -5.96 9.79 -9.04
C LYS A 133 -4.60 10.49 -9.01
N ILE A 134 -4.09 10.88 -10.17
CA ILE A 134 -2.83 11.64 -10.30
C ILE A 134 -2.94 12.96 -9.53
N ASN A 135 -3.97 13.74 -9.80
CA ASN A 135 -4.17 15.02 -9.12
C ASN A 135 -4.30 14.87 -7.60
N ASN A 136 -5.05 13.87 -7.14
CA ASN A 136 -5.19 13.60 -5.70
C ASN A 136 -3.86 13.21 -5.05
N ALA A 137 -3.02 12.41 -5.73
CA ALA A 137 -1.71 12.03 -5.24
C ALA A 137 -0.79 13.26 -5.11
N LEU A 138 -0.73 14.08 -6.16
CA LEU A 138 0.07 15.32 -6.19
C LEU A 138 -0.39 16.31 -5.12
N LEU A 139 -1.71 16.53 -4.97
CA LEU A 139 -2.26 17.43 -3.95
C LEU A 139 -1.99 16.93 -2.54
N ARG A 140 -2.08 15.62 -2.30
CA ARG A 140 -1.72 15.01 -1.01
C ARG A 140 -0.26 15.28 -0.68
N ASP A 141 0.65 15.10 -1.65
CA ASP A 141 2.07 15.27 -1.45
C ASP A 141 2.44 16.76 -1.31
N TYR A 142 1.77 17.65 -2.02
CA TYR A 142 1.85 19.10 -1.81
C TYR A 142 1.41 19.48 -0.38
N SER A 143 0.26 18.98 0.07
CA SER A 143 -0.23 19.22 1.43
C SER A 143 0.71 18.69 2.52
N ASN A 144 1.43 17.61 2.22
CA ASN A 144 2.45 17.03 3.11
C ASN A 144 3.83 17.71 2.96
N GLN A 145 3.92 18.78 2.21
CA GLN A 145 5.13 19.58 1.97
C GLN A 145 6.31 18.75 1.42
N LYS A 146 6.03 17.75 0.57
CA LYS A 146 7.09 17.02 -0.12
C LYS A 146 7.80 17.94 -1.13
N GLN A 147 9.09 18.14 -0.96
CA GLN A 147 9.90 19.05 -1.78
C GLN A 147 9.85 18.73 -3.28
N THR A 148 9.77 17.46 -3.65
CA THR A 148 9.66 16.99 -5.03
C THR A 148 8.43 17.50 -5.77
N VAL A 149 7.36 17.84 -5.05
CA VAL A 149 6.10 18.33 -5.61
C VAL A 149 5.95 19.83 -5.39
N ASN A 150 6.26 20.31 -4.18
CA ASN A 150 6.10 21.73 -3.82
C ASN A 150 6.82 22.67 -4.78
N HIS A 151 8.06 22.33 -5.16
CA HIS A 151 8.83 23.15 -6.08
C HIS A 151 8.08 23.45 -7.39
N PHE A 152 7.34 22.48 -7.95
CA PHE A 152 6.61 22.68 -9.20
C PHE A 152 5.35 23.52 -9.00
N PHE A 153 4.62 23.29 -7.90
CA PHE A 153 3.42 24.08 -7.59
C PHE A 153 3.76 25.54 -7.22
N ASP A 154 4.79 25.73 -6.39
CA ASP A 154 5.17 27.08 -5.90
C ASP A 154 5.82 27.96 -7.00
N THR A 155 6.38 27.33 -8.02
CA THR A 155 7.03 28.05 -9.14
C THR A 155 6.21 28.07 -10.42
N ASP A 156 4.98 27.54 -10.39
CA ASP A 156 4.07 27.42 -11.54
C ASP A 156 4.75 26.72 -12.75
N ARG A 157 5.62 25.76 -12.47
CA ARG A 157 6.32 24.99 -13.50
C ARG A 157 5.52 23.74 -13.88
N PRO A 158 5.60 23.30 -15.14
CA PRO A 158 4.99 22.05 -15.55
C PRO A 158 5.48 20.89 -14.70
N ILE A 159 4.56 20.10 -14.18
CA ILE A 159 4.89 18.92 -13.36
C ILE A 159 5.45 17.84 -14.29
N PRO A 160 6.66 17.32 -14.03
CA PRO A 160 7.21 16.23 -14.82
C PRO A 160 6.58 14.90 -14.45
N ILE A 161 6.48 13.98 -15.41
CA ILE A 161 5.85 12.67 -15.22
C ILE A 161 6.52 11.86 -14.10
N TRP A 162 7.82 11.97 -13.90
CA TRP A 162 8.52 11.25 -12.84
C TRP A 162 8.06 11.67 -11.43
N ALA A 163 7.70 12.96 -11.22
CA ALA A 163 7.19 13.43 -9.94
C ALA A 163 5.86 12.74 -9.57
N VAL A 164 5.05 12.36 -10.56
CA VAL A 164 3.83 11.58 -10.36
C VAL A 164 4.15 10.18 -9.82
N PHE A 165 5.18 9.52 -10.37
CA PHE A 165 5.58 8.18 -9.93
C PHE A 165 6.20 8.16 -8.53
N GLU A 166 6.82 9.27 -8.11
CA GLU A 166 7.27 9.44 -6.72
C GLU A 166 6.10 9.67 -5.74
N SER A 167 4.95 10.13 -6.25
CA SER A 167 3.75 10.42 -5.46
C SER A 167 2.78 9.22 -5.37
N LEU A 168 2.94 8.20 -6.21
CA LEU A 168 2.12 6.98 -6.23
C LEU A 168 2.72 5.88 -5.37
#